data_494ec85145f20088c82935438ebaa026
#
_entry.id   494ec85145f20088c82935438ebaa026
#
_cell.length_a   1.000
_cell.length_b   1.000
_cell.length_c   1.000
_cell.angle_alpha   90.00
_cell.angle_beta   90.00
_cell.angle_gamma   90.00
#
_symmetry.space_group_name_H-M   'P 1'
#
loop_
_entity.id
_entity.type
_entity.pdbx_description
1 polymer ?
#
loop_
_entity_poly.entity_id
_entity_poly.type
_entity_poly.pdbx_seq_one_letter_code
_entity_poly.pdbx_strand_id
1 'polypeptide(L)'
;MGQRFLTLYSKFFQKFLKSKKPPRLAGQWSRLARPLKVVFDCSNGVAGLVLKQLKTGEIKTYFINEKPDGNFPAHGPNPLNPGATNQLQAAVKKNKADLGIIFDADADRMFCIDDKSRFINPDAIARILAWQLKPKKIIIDVSTGWLVKKLQVTSYKLQVIESKVGHYFIKKMMRAENADFGAEQSGHYYFKNFFGLDSGILAAIEVINAVSELPYKLSDFIELLPKYYHQEINIRYQESGIRNQEIFKKIEKKYLLLNTKYLIRISHLDGLTMEFENKIGPASRSLGEGWWFNLRFSQTESLLRLNIETTEKSKFQKEVSKLKKFLQLAAR
;
A
#
# COMPACT_ATOMS: atom_id res chain seq x y z
N MET A 1 11.54 14.74 -30.45
CA MET A 1 11.91 15.08 -29.07
C MET A 1 11.42 14.01 -28.06
N GLY A 2 10.15 13.60 -28.08
CA GLY A 2 9.56 12.65 -27.14
C GLY A 2 10.24 11.29 -27.04
N GLN A 3 10.64 10.68 -28.17
CA GLN A 3 11.27 9.34 -28.14
C GLN A 3 12.65 9.32 -27.47
N ARG A 4 13.41 10.41 -27.54
CA ARG A 4 14.69 10.55 -26.85
C ARG A 4 14.51 10.61 -25.32
N PHE A 5 13.52 11.37 -24.84
CA PHE A 5 13.18 11.41 -23.41
C PHE A 5 12.71 10.06 -22.89
N LEU A 6 11.83 9.38 -23.63
CA LEU A 6 11.34 8.05 -23.25
C LEU A 6 12.50 7.04 -23.15
N THR A 7 13.44 7.07 -24.07
CA THR A 7 14.63 6.21 -24.03
C THR A 7 15.52 6.51 -22.81
N LEU A 8 15.74 7.79 -22.47
CA LEU A 8 16.53 8.18 -21.30
C LEU A 8 15.82 7.76 -19.99
N TYR A 9 14.51 7.95 -19.92
CA TYR A 9 13.68 7.57 -18.80
C TYR A 9 13.68 6.06 -18.58
N SER A 10 13.50 5.27 -19.65
CA SER A 10 13.59 3.81 -19.57
C SER A 10 14.99 3.33 -19.17
N LYS A 11 16.07 3.97 -19.68
CA LYS A 11 17.45 3.68 -19.24
C LYS A 11 17.67 3.98 -17.77
N PHE A 12 17.03 5.00 -17.23
CA PHE A 12 17.08 5.29 -15.81
C PHE A 12 16.52 4.13 -14.99
N PHE A 13 15.32 3.64 -15.32
CA PHE A 13 14.70 2.51 -14.63
C PHE A 13 15.44 1.19 -14.82
N GLN A 14 16.06 0.99 -16.01
CA GLN A 14 16.85 -0.21 -16.28
C GLN A 14 17.95 -0.47 -15.22
N LYS A 15 18.49 0.58 -14.61
CA LYS A 15 19.54 0.47 -13.57
C LYS A 15 19.05 -0.23 -12.31
N PHE A 16 17.76 -0.18 -12.03
CA PHE A 16 17.16 -0.78 -10.85
C PHE A 16 16.73 -2.22 -11.06
N LEU A 17 16.47 -2.64 -12.30
CA LEU A 17 16.08 -4.00 -12.61
C LEU A 17 17.29 -4.93 -12.49
N LYS A 18 17.28 -5.80 -11.49
CA LYS A 18 18.34 -6.76 -11.23
C LYS A 18 18.12 -7.99 -12.11
N SER A 19 18.95 -8.18 -13.13
CA SER A 19 19.01 -9.41 -13.94
C SER A 19 19.78 -10.51 -13.18
N LYS A 20 19.31 -10.91 -11.98
CA LYS A 20 19.98 -11.96 -11.23
C LYS A 20 19.32 -13.33 -11.48
N LYS A 21 20.15 -14.33 -11.80
CA LYS A 21 19.75 -15.72 -11.58
C LYS A 21 19.49 -15.90 -10.08
N PRO A 22 18.38 -16.55 -9.72
CA PRO A 22 18.10 -16.80 -8.31
C PRO A 22 19.25 -17.59 -7.66
N PRO A 23 19.52 -17.35 -6.37
CA PRO A 23 20.54 -18.12 -5.67
C PRO A 23 20.18 -19.61 -5.71
N ARG A 24 21.08 -20.43 -6.21
CA ARG A 24 20.96 -21.90 -6.14
C ARG A 24 21.22 -22.31 -4.69
N LEU A 25 20.17 -22.36 -3.88
CA LEU A 25 20.25 -23.06 -2.59
C LEU A 25 20.21 -24.57 -2.88
N ALA A 26 21.31 -25.24 -2.62
CA ALA A 26 21.43 -26.69 -2.79
C ALA A 26 20.39 -27.40 -1.90
N GLY A 27 19.56 -28.24 -2.48
CA GLY A 27 18.76 -29.24 -1.78
C GLY A 27 17.31 -28.89 -1.48
N GLN A 28 16.77 -27.72 -1.83
CA GLN A 28 15.36 -27.43 -1.69
C GLN A 28 14.67 -27.22 -3.04
N TRP A 29 13.42 -27.63 -3.14
CA TRP A 29 12.52 -27.48 -4.29
C TRP A 29 12.40 -26.00 -4.67
N SER A 30 13.36 -25.51 -5.44
CA SER A 30 13.38 -24.11 -5.81
C SER A 30 12.30 -23.86 -6.87
N ARG A 31 11.35 -23.01 -6.57
CA ARG A 31 10.49 -22.31 -7.53
C ARG A 31 11.30 -21.75 -8.71
N LEU A 32 12.57 -21.64 -8.55
CA LEU A 32 13.59 -20.93 -9.32
C LEU A 32 14.15 -21.73 -10.50
N ALA A 33 13.56 -22.90 -10.81
CA ALA A 33 13.95 -23.68 -12.01
C ALA A 33 13.39 -23.08 -13.32
N ARG A 34 12.49 -22.11 -13.24
CA ARG A 34 11.86 -21.46 -14.41
C ARG A 34 11.90 -19.93 -14.33
N PRO A 35 11.86 -19.25 -15.47
CA PRO A 35 11.73 -17.79 -15.51
C PRO A 35 10.51 -17.27 -14.75
N LEU A 36 10.68 -16.16 -14.01
CA LEU A 36 9.57 -15.43 -13.40
C LEU A 36 8.62 -14.93 -14.50
N LYS A 37 7.31 -15.07 -14.30
CA LYS A 37 6.28 -14.63 -15.20
C LYS A 37 5.53 -13.46 -14.57
N VAL A 38 5.50 -12.32 -15.25
CA VAL A 38 4.83 -11.11 -14.79
C VAL A 38 3.82 -10.64 -15.83
N VAL A 39 2.60 -10.32 -15.40
CA VAL A 39 1.60 -9.65 -16.24
C VAL A 39 1.51 -8.20 -15.83
N PHE A 40 1.63 -7.30 -16.77
CA PHE A 40 1.42 -5.86 -16.59
C PHE A 40 0.08 -5.45 -17.19
N ASP A 41 -0.74 -4.78 -16.40
CA ASP A 41 -1.90 -4.04 -16.84
C ASP A 41 -1.57 -2.55 -16.81
N CYS A 42 -1.50 -1.94 -17.99
CA CYS A 42 -1.13 -0.54 -18.14
C CYS A 42 -2.33 0.41 -18.11
N SER A 43 -3.56 -0.10 -17.89
CA SER A 43 -4.81 0.68 -17.77
C SER A 43 -5.04 1.67 -18.93
N ASN A 44 -4.55 1.36 -20.13
CA ASN A 44 -4.50 2.29 -21.26
C ASN A 44 -3.76 3.62 -20.96
N GLY A 45 -2.92 3.62 -19.91
CA GLY A 45 -2.07 4.73 -19.49
C GLY A 45 -0.65 4.66 -20.07
N VAL A 46 0.29 5.36 -19.43
CA VAL A 46 1.65 5.57 -19.96
C VAL A 46 2.65 4.49 -19.56
N ALA A 47 2.33 3.61 -18.60
CA ALA A 47 3.27 2.61 -18.06
C ALA A 47 3.88 1.73 -19.16
N GLY A 48 3.07 1.28 -20.13
CA GLY A 48 3.49 0.41 -21.24
C GLY A 48 4.59 1.01 -22.09
N LEU A 49 4.61 2.32 -22.26
CA LEU A 49 5.62 3.02 -23.05
C LEU A 49 7.03 2.83 -22.47
N VAL A 50 7.15 2.77 -21.15
CA VAL A 50 8.43 2.61 -20.44
C VAL A 50 8.78 1.14 -20.26
N LEU A 51 7.84 0.35 -19.76
CA LEU A 51 8.07 -1.04 -19.37
C LEU A 51 8.48 -1.93 -20.55
N LYS A 52 7.92 -1.70 -21.74
CA LYS A 52 8.26 -2.44 -22.97
C LYS A 52 9.69 -2.18 -23.47
N GLN A 53 10.34 -1.10 -23.01
CA GLN A 53 11.74 -0.81 -23.36
C GLN A 53 12.73 -1.45 -22.39
N LEU A 54 12.27 -1.98 -21.24
CA LEU A 54 13.15 -2.61 -20.27
C LEU A 54 13.63 -3.97 -20.78
N LYS A 55 14.92 -4.21 -20.65
CA LYS A 55 15.52 -5.53 -20.89
C LYS A 55 15.31 -6.40 -19.67
N THR A 56 14.30 -7.24 -19.69
CA THR A 56 13.87 -8.05 -18.54
C THR A 56 14.67 -9.35 -18.33
N GLY A 57 15.62 -9.65 -19.23
CA GLY A 57 16.45 -10.84 -19.14
C GLY A 57 15.62 -12.14 -19.20
N GLU A 58 15.72 -12.98 -18.18
CA GLU A 58 14.97 -14.24 -18.10
C GLU A 58 13.50 -14.06 -17.65
N ILE A 59 13.06 -12.84 -17.27
CA ILE A 59 11.68 -12.59 -16.82
C ILE A 59 10.75 -12.60 -18.05
N LYS A 60 9.73 -13.45 -18.03
CA LYS A 60 8.68 -13.45 -19.05
C LYS A 60 7.62 -12.41 -18.72
N THR A 61 7.49 -11.40 -19.57
CA THR A 61 6.51 -10.33 -19.39
C THR A 61 5.35 -10.46 -20.36
N TYR A 62 4.16 -10.23 -19.88
CA TYR A 62 2.92 -10.15 -20.64
C TYR A 62 2.29 -8.79 -20.40
N PHE A 63 1.66 -8.22 -21.41
CA PHE A 63 1.05 -6.90 -21.34
C PHE A 63 -0.42 -6.96 -21.71
N ILE A 64 -1.26 -6.29 -20.95
CA ILE A 64 -2.65 -6.00 -21.30
C ILE A 64 -2.90 -4.50 -21.17
N ASN A 65 -3.87 -3.97 -21.91
CA ASN A 65 -4.24 -2.56 -21.92
C ASN A 65 -3.04 -1.60 -22.10
N GLU A 66 -2.06 -2.02 -22.92
CA GLU A 66 -0.75 -1.39 -23.03
C GLU A 66 -0.70 -0.15 -23.92
N LYS A 67 -1.69 0.01 -24.82
CA LYS A 67 -1.77 1.16 -25.72
C LYS A 67 -2.40 2.32 -24.96
N PRO A 68 -1.71 3.47 -24.86
CA PRO A 68 -2.31 4.66 -24.29
C PRO A 68 -3.57 5.09 -25.05
N ASP A 69 -4.65 5.32 -24.30
CA ASP A 69 -5.91 5.82 -24.83
C ASP A 69 -6.57 6.69 -23.76
N GLY A 70 -6.76 7.97 -24.05
CA GLY A 70 -7.34 8.93 -23.10
C GLY A 70 -8.79 8.66 -22.71
N ASN A 71 -9.48 7.73 -23.39
CA ASN A 71 -10.82 7.27 -23.03
C ASN A 71 -10.80 6.10 -22.01
N PHE A 72 -9.63 5.49 -21.76
CA PHE A 72 -9.43 4.38 -20.84
C PHE A 72 -10.46 3.24 -21.00
N PRO A 73 -10.61 2.64 -22.19
CA PRO A 73 -11.75 1.80 -22.56
C PRO A 73 -11.79 0.46 -21.80
N ALA A 74 -10.69 0.01 -21.19
CA ALA A 74 -10.62 -1.31 -20.57
C ALA A 74 -11.39 -1.36 -19.24
N HIS A 75 -11.03 -0.53 -18.27
CA HIS A 75 -11.61 -0.51 -16.91
C HIS A 75 -11.47 0.85 -16.22
N GLY A 76 -11.12 1.88 -17.01
CA GLY A 76 -10.85 3.22 -16.48
C GLY A 76 -9.43 3.39 -15.94
N PRO A 77 -9.07 4.63 -15.55
CA PRO A 77 -7.70 4.99 -15.16
C PRO A 77 -7.33 4.63 -13.73
N ASN A 78 -8.29 4.28 -12.88
CA ASN A 78 -8.06 4.04 -11.45
C ASN A 78 -8.20 2.56 -11.08
N PRO A 79 -7.10 1.88 -10.69
CA PRO A 79 -7.11 0.46 -10.30
C PRO A 79 -7.97 0.11 -9.09
N LEU A 80 -8.31 1.09 -8.26
CA LEU A 80 -9.15 0.89 -7.07
C LEU A 80 -10.66 0.90 -7.39
N ASN A 81 -11.05 1.22 -8.62
CA ASN A 81 -12.45 1.13 -9.02
C ASN A 81 -12.94 -0.32 -8.98
N PRO A 82 -14.19 -0.58 -8.56
CA PRO A 82 -14.74 -1.93 -8.56
C PRO A 82 -14.59 -2.62 -9.92
N GLY A 83 -14.01 -3.81 -9.94
CA GLY A 83 -13.81 -4.60 -11.15
C GLY A 83 -12.57 -4.22 -12.00
N ALA A 84 -11.85 -3.14 -11.71
CA ALA A 84 -10.68 -2.71 -12.49
C ALA A 84 -9.60 -3.81 -12.58
N THR A 85 -9.43 -4.61 -11.55
CA THR A 85 -8.42 -5.69 -11.51
C THR A 85 -8.86 -6.99 -12.18
N ASN A 86 -10.13 -7.14 -12.63
CA ASN A 86 -10.66 -8.41 -13.13
C ASN A 86 -9.90 -8.93 -14.36
N GLN A 87 -9.54 -8.04 -15.29
CA GLN A 87 -8.79 -8.43 -16.49
C GLN A 87 -7.38 -8.91 -16.14
N LEU A 88 -6.70 -8.24 -15.20
CA LEU A 88 -5.39 -8.66 -14.73
C LEU A 88 -5.45 -10.00 -13.99
N GLN A 89 -6.45 -10.21 -13.11
CA GLN A 89 -6.65 -11.48 -12.41
C GLN A 89 -6.85 -12.66 -13.39
N ALA A 90 -7.67 -12.44 -14.43
CA ALA A 90 -7.86 -13.43 -15.50
C ALA A 90 -6.56 -13.70 -16.27
N ALA A 91 -5.78 -12.65 -16.60
CA ALA A 91 -4.51 -12.78 -17.30
C ALA A 91 -3.44 -13.49 -16.47
N VAL A 92 -3.35 -13.22 -15.16
CA VAL A 92 -2.47 -13.95 -14.23
C VAL A 92 -2.80 -15.44 -14.23
N LYS A 93 -4.07 -15.80 -14.12
CA LYS A 93 -4.54 -17.19 -14.14
C LYS A 93 -4.24 -17.86 -15.49
N LYS A 94 -4.58 -17.22 -16.61
CA LYS A 94 -4.37 -17.74 -17.98
C LYS A 94 -2.89 -18.04 -18.25
N ASN A 95 -1.99 -17.13 -17.89
CA ASN A 95 -0.55 -17.26 -18.15
C ASN A 95 0.19 -18.07 -17.07
N LYS A 96 -0.54 -18.50 -16.01
CA LYS A 96 0.09 -19.10 -14.81
C LYS A 96 1.25 -18.21 -14.34
N ALA A 97 0.95 -16.91 -14.23
CA ALA A 97 1.94 -15.91 -13.86
C ALA A 97 2.21 -15.93 -12.33
N ASP A 98 3.38 -15.46 -11.95
CA ASP A 98 3.81 -15.40 -10.56
C ASP A 98 3.37 -14.09 -9.90
N LEU A 99 3.14 -13.07 -10.73
CA LEU A 99 2.84 -11.71 -10.30
C LEU A 99 2.03 -11.00 -11.40
N GLY A 100 0.97 -10.33 -11.01
CA GLY A 100 0.29 -9.32 -11.81
C GLY A 100 0.55 -7.94 -11.22
N ILE A 101 0.76 -6.94 -12.07
CA ILE A 101 0.94 -5.54 -11.68
C ILE A 101 0.01 -4.67 -12.50
N ILE A 102 -0.78 -3.82 -11.86
CA ILE A 102 -1.64 -2.83 -12.49
C ILE A 102 -1.21 -1.42 -12.08
N PHE A 103 -1.22 -0.51 -13.05
CA PHE A 103 -0.89 0.90 -12.86
C PHE A 103 -2.14 1.76 -13.03
N ASP A 104 -2.10 2.96 -12.53
CA ASP A 104 -3.04 4.01 -12.93
C ASP A 104 -2.58 4.72 -14.23
N ALA A 105 -3.30 5.75 -14.65
CA ALA A 105 -3.09 6.37 -15.96
C ALA A 105 -1.68 6.93 -16.18
N ASP A 106 -1.11 7.62 -15.20
CA ASP A 106 0.21 8.27 -15.25
C ASP A 106 1.33 7.44 -14.61
N ALA A 107 0.97 6.24 -14.10
CA ALA A 107 1.89 5.25 -13.53
C ALA A 107 2.67 5.74 -12.30
N ASP A 108 2.09 6.63 -11.51
CA ASP A 108 2.61 7.02 -10.21
C ASP A 108 2.16 6.04 -9.11
N ARG A 109 1.02 5.35 -9.32
CA ARG A 109 0.51 4.27 -8.45
C ARG A 109 0.68 2.90 -9.08
N MET A 110 0.87 1.89 -8.21
CA MET A 110 0.82 0.50 -8.63
C MET A 110 0.21 -0.41 -7.58
N PHE A 111 -0.46 -1.46 -8.05
CA PHE A 111 -1.05 -2.51 -7.22
C PHE A 111 -0.68 -3.88 -7.77
N CYS A 112 -0.74 -4.90 -6.92
CA CYS A 112 -0.31 -6.24 -7.28
C CYS A 112 -1.41 -7.28 -7.09
N ILE A 113 -1.31 -8.33 -7.93
CA ILE A 113 -2.08 -9.58 -7.87
C ILE A 113 -1.09 -10.72 -7.66
N ASP A 114 -1.36 -11.63 -6.73
CA ASP A 114 -0.51 -12.80 -6.48
C ASP A 114 -0.74 -13.93 -7.51
N ASP A 115 0.05 -15.00 -7.42
CA ASP A 115 -0.02 -16.18 -8.29
C ASP A 115 -1.32 -16.99 -8.10
N LYS A 116 -2.11 -16.74 -7.06
CA LYS A 116 -3.48 -17.26 -6.87
C LYS A 116 -4.55 -16.29 -7.39
N SER A 117 -4.17 -15.26 -8.13
CA SER A 117 -5.05 -14.21 -8.69
C SER A 117 -5.79 -13.39 -7.62
N ARG A 118 -5.20 -13.20 -6.44
CA ARG A 118 -5.74 -12.38 -5.35
C ARG A 118 -5.11 -11.00 -5.33
N PHE A 119 -5.92 -9.97 -5.09
CA PHE A 119 -5.43 -8.62 -4.87
C PHE A 119 -4.60 -8.55 -3.59
N ILE A 120 -3.42 -7.93 -3.66
CA ILE A 120 -2.53 -7.74 -2.53
C ILE A 120 -2.75 -6.35 -1.94
N ASN A 121 -2.99 -6.30 -0.63
CA ASN A 121 -3.12 -5.03 0.09
C ASN A 121 -1.85 -4.17 -0.08
N PRO A 122 -1.97 -2.85 -0.36
CA PRO A 122 -0.83 -1.94 -0.52
C PRO A 122 0.17 -1.97 0.65
N ASP A 123 -0.28 -2.15 1.89
CA ASP A 123 0.63 -2.29 3.05
C ASP A 123 1.50 -3.54 2.97
N ALA A 124 0.97 -4.64 2.43
CA ALA A 124 1.77 -5.85 2.22
C ALA A 124 2.84 -5.63 1.14
N ILE A 125 2.52 -4.85 0.10
CA ILE A 125 3.50 -4.43 -0.91
C ILE A 125 4.54 -3.49 -0.31
N ALA A 126 4.11 -2.49 0.49
CA ALA A 126 5.03 -1.60 1.21
C ALA A 126 6.00 -2.39 2.10
N ARG A 127 5.51 -3.45 2.76
CA ARG A 127 6.35 -4.35 3.58
C ARG A 127 7.35 -5.15 2.72
N ILE A 128 6.94 -5.65 1.55
CA ILE A 128 7.83 -6.31 0.58
C ILE A 128 8.92 -5.34 0.11
N LEU A 129 8.53 -4.11 -0.25
CA LEU A 129 9.46 -3.07 -0.67
C LEU A 129 10.42 -2.69 0.46
N ALA A 130 9.94 -2.56 1.70
CA ALA A 130 10.80 -2.32 2.86
C ALA A 130 11.81 -3.46 3.09
N TRP A 131 11.40 -4.72 2.90
CA TRP A 131 12.31 -5.87 2.98
C TRP A 131 13.38 -5.83 1.87
N GLN A 132 12.99 -5.48 0.65
CA GLN A 132 13.87 -5.39 -0.52
C GLN A 132 14.87 -4.23 -0.41
N LEU A 133 14.38 -3.04 -0.04
CA LEU A 133 15.14 -1.80 -0.03
C LEU A 133 16.00 -1.63 1.24
N LYS A 134 15.60 -2.28 2.34
CA LYS A 134 16.24 -2.19 3.67
C LYS A 134 16.43 -0.74 4.13
N PRO A 135 15.39 0.08 4.11
CA PRO A 135 15.47 1.50 4.47
C PRO A 135 15.81 1.68 5.94
N LYS A 136 16.45 2.80 6.28
CA LYS A 136 16.63 3.25 7.68
C LYS A 136 15.42 4.03 8.16
N LYS A 137 14.82 4.82 7.29
CA LYS A 137 13.63 5.61 7.58
C LYS A 137 12.55 5.39 6.51
N ILE A 138 11.32 5.20 6.98
CA ILE A 138 10.12 5.09 6.13
C ILE A 138 9.14 6.19 6.52
N ILE A 139 8.62 6.92 5.55
CA ILE A 139 7.49 7.82 5.73
C ILE A 139 6.22 7.11 5.31
N ILE A 140 5.20 7.15 6.16
CA ILE A 140 3.87 6.61 5.88
C ILE A 140 2.80 7.66 6.19
N ASP A 141 1.61 7.52 5.65
CA ASP A 141 0.49 8.33 6.10
C ASP A 141 -0.25 7.72 7.30
N VAL A 142 -1.11 8.51 7.95
CA VAL A 142 -1.88 8.08 9.12
C VAL A 142 -2.88 6.96 8.82
N SER A 143 -3.23 6.72 7.55
CA SER A 143 -4.15 5.64 7.13
C SER A 143 -3.44 4.30 6.89
N THR A 144 -2.13 4.30 6.81
CA THR A 144 -1.30 3.09 6.66
C THR A 144 -1.50 2.14 7.85
N GLY A 145 -1.62 0.85 7.58
CA GLY A 145 -1.92 -0.16 8.60
C GLY A 145 -0.71 -0.67 9.38
N TRP A 146 -0.98 -1.54 10.33
CA TRP A 146 0.03 -2.13 11.23
C TRP A 146 1.06 -3.01 10.51
N LEU A 147 0.76 -3.53 9.33
CA LEU A 147 1.76 -4.25 8.54
C LEU A 147 3.02 -3.43 8.30
N VAL A 148 2.88 -2.10 8.19
CA VAL A 148 4.00 -1.17 8.00
C VAL A 148 4.34 -0.42 9.29
N LYS A 149 3.36 0.13 10.01
CA LYS A 149 3.57 0.87 11.27
C LYS A 149 4.41 0.08 12.28
N LYS A 150 4.21 -1.22 12.38
CA LYS A 150 4.92 -2.09 13.34
C LYS A 150 6.24 -2.67 12.83
N LEU A 151 6.71 -2.29 11.65
CA LEU A 151 8.03 -2.73 11.13
C LEU A 151 9.19 -2.33 12.05
N GLN A 152 9.13 -1.16 12.67
CA GLN A 152 10.16 -0.70 13.61
C GLN A 152 10.30 -1.60 14.85
N VAL A 153 9.23 -2.33 15.24
CA VAL A 153 9.26 -3.26 16.38
C VAL A 153 10.08 -4.51 16.06
N THR A 154 10.15 -4.89 14.78
CA THR A 154 10.88 -6.08 14.31
C THR A 154 12.31 -5.76 13.85
N SER A 155 12.67 -4.49 13.73
CA SER A 155 14.00 -4.05 13.33
C SER A 155 14.44 -2.80 14.10
N TYR A 156 15.39 -2.93 15.00
CA TYR A 156 15.93 -1.84 15.83
C TYR A 156 16.58 -0.69 15.01
N LYS A 157 16.86 -0.90 13.73
CA LYS A 157 17.49 0.10 12.85
C LYS A 157 16.51 0.84 11.96
N LEU A 158 15.23 0.45 11.95
CA LEU A 158 14.21 1.04 11.11
C LEU A 158 13.37 2.03 11.90
N GLN A 159 13.27 3.26 11.42
CA GLN A 159 12.36 4.28 11.92
C GLN A 159 11.18 4.43 10.97
N VAL A 160 9.95 4.33 11.50
CA VAL A 160 8.70 4.62 10.78
C VAL A 160 8.15 5.94 11.28
N ILE A 161 7.90 6.89 10.37
CA ILE A 161 7.46 8.25 10.68
C ILE A 161 6.12 8.48 9.98
N GLU A 162 5.11 8.90 10.74
CA GLU A 162 3.78 9.21 10.22
C GLU A 162 3.71 10.63 9.67
N SER A 163 2.99 10.80 8.57
CA SER A 163 2.67 12.06 7.89
C SER A 163 1.15 12.22 7.73
N LYS A 164 0.72 13.40 7.37
CA LYS A 164 -0.63 13.62 6.84
C LYS A 164 -0.79 12.86 5.52
N VAL A 165 -2.04 12.50 5.20
CA VAL A 165 -2.39 11.90 3.91
C VAL A 165 -2.16 12.89 2.78
N GLY A 166 -1.56 12.40 1.69
CA GLY A 166 -1.38 13.13 0.44
C GLY A 166 0.09 13.32 0.04
N HIS A 167 0.31 13.17 -1.24
CA HIS A 167 1.65 13.15 -1.85
C HIS A 167 2.53 14.37 -1.50
N TYR A 168 1.91 15.55 -1.35
CA TYR A 168 2.64 16.76 -0.93
C TYR A 168 3.28 16.59 0.45
N PHE A 169 2.53 16.07 1.43
CA PHE A 169 3.01 15.91 2.80
C PHE A 169 4.06 14.82 2.89
N ILE A 170 3.85 13.67 2.20
CA ILE A 170 4.83 12.60 2.15
C ILE A 170 6.13 13.10 1.52
N LYS A 171 6.10 13.76 0.36
CA LYS A 171 7.27 14.32 -0.31
C LYS A 171 8.00 15.35 0.56
N LYS A 172 7.26 16.18 1.28
CA LYS A 172 7.85 17.14 2.23
C LYS A 172 8.58 16.43 3.37
N MET A 173 7.95 15.40 3.97
CA MET A 173 8.55 14.60 5.04
C MET A 173 9.74 13.77 4.55
N MET A 174 9.67 13.16 3.36
CA MET A 174 10.78 12.45 2.74
C MET A 174 12.05 13.30 2.69
N ARG A 175 11.92 14.58 2.31
CA ARG A 175 13.03 15.52 2.25
C ARG A 175 13.50 15.97 3.63
N ALA A 176 12.57 16.35 4.50
CA ALA A 176 12.88 16.85 5.85
C ALA A 176 13.61 15.80 6.69
N GLU A 177 13.18 14.55 6.62
CA GLU A 177 13.73 13.43 7.37
C GLU A 177 14.88 12.72 6.65
N ASN A 178 15.18 13.12 5.41
CA ASN A 178 16.12 12.41 4.53
C ASN A 178 15.79 10.91 4.46
N ALA A 179 14.48 10.59 4.36
CA ALA A 179 13.97 9.24 4.41
C ALA A 179 14.29 8.47 3.12
N ASP A 180 14.46 7.15 3.25
CA ASP A 180 14.87 6.30 2.13
C ASP A 180 13.68 5.83 1.30
N PHE A 181 12.52 5.66 1.94
CA PHE A 181 11.31 5.10 1.35
C PHE A 181 10.06 5.74 1.94
N GLY A 182 8.99 5.79 1.15
CA GLY A 182 7.67 6.20 1.61
C GLY A 182 6.58 5.34 0.99
N ALA A 183 5.43 5.22 1.67
CA ALA A 183 4.29 4.45 1.19
C ALA A 183 2.96 5.02 1.66
N GLU A 184 1.94 4.92 0.80
CA GLU A 184 0.55 5.24 1.09
C GLU A 184 -0.37 4.07 0.74
N GLN A 185 -1.48 3.95 1.44
CA GLN A 185 -2.56 3.01 1.13
C GLN A 185 -3.15 3.20 -0.28
N SER A 186 -3.01 4.40 -0.82
CA SER A 186 -3.44 4.76 -2.17
C SER A 186 -2.62 4.11 -3.30
N GLY A 187 -1.53 3.39 -2.96
CA GLY A 187 -0.66 2.72 -3.93
C GLY A 187 0.50 3.58 -4.44
N HIS A 188 0.74 4.76 -3.84
CA HIS A 188 1.94 5.54 -4.10
C HIS A 188 3.11 5.01 -3.26
N TYR A 189 4.26 4.85 -3.90
CA TYR A 189 5.51 4.45 -3.27
C TYR A 189 6.60 5.44 -3.65
N TYR A 190 7.28 5.99 -2.65
CA TYR A 190 8.24 7.08 -2.78
C TYR A 190 9.65 6.58 -2.54
N PHE A 191 10.59 7.04 -3.35
CA PHE A 191 11.95 6.54 -3.32
C PHE A 191 12.95 7.69 -3.25
N LYS A 192 13.88 7.62 -2.30
CA LYS A 192 15.01 8.57 -2.23
C LYS A 192 15.80 8.60 -3.54
N ASN A 193 16.02 7.42 -4.13
CA ASN A 193 16.73 7.26 -5.41
C ASN A 193 15.97 7.81 -6.62
N PHE A 194 14.70 8.19 -6.42
CA PHE A 194 13.85 8.87 -7.39
C PHE A 194 13.47 10.27 -6.88
N PHE A 195 14.48 11.00 -6.36
CA PHE A 195 14.35 12.38 -5.88
C PHE A 195 13.35 12.58 -4.73
N GLY A 196 13.01 11.52 -3.99
CA GLY A 196 11.97 11.52 -2.97
C GLY A 196 10.56 11.62 -3.54
N LEU A 197 10.39 11.28 -4.82
CA LEU A 197 9.10 11.26 -5.53
C LEU A 197 8.52 9.86 -5.59
N ASP A 198 7.23 9.79 -5.86
CA ASP A 198 6.47 8.57 -6.14
C ASP A 198 6.75 8.04 -7.55
N SER A 199 6.74 6.73 -7.68
CA SER A 199 6.82 6.05 -8.96
C SER A 199 6.28 4.62 -8.88
N GLY A 200 5.15 4.36 -9.52
CA GLY A 200 4.61 3.01 -9.68
C GLY A 200 5.54 2.12 -10.50
N ILE A 201 6.23 2.68 -11.50
CA ILE A 201 7.19 1.93 -12.33
C ILE A 201 8.39 1.45 -11.50
N LEU A 202 8.98 2.32 -10.66
CA LEU A 202 10.10 1.91 -9.80
C LEU A 202 9.63 0.91 -8.74
N ALA A 203 8.46 1.11 -8.17
CA ALA A 203 7.85 0.18 -7.23
C ALA A 203 7.65 -1.21 -7.88
N ALA A 204 7.16 -1.26 -9.11
CA ALA A 204 6.99 -2.51 -9.85
C ALA A 204 8.33 -3.24 -10.06
N ILE A 205 9.39 -2.51 -10.44
CA ILE A 205 10.73 -3.08 -10.61
C ILE A 205 11.25 -3.64 -9.29
N GLU A 206 11.11 -2.92 -8.19
CA GLU A 206 11.60 -3.38 -6.88
C GLU A 206 10.77 -4.55 -6.33
N VAL A 207 9.45 -4.60 -6.59
CA VAL A 207 8.63 -5.78 -6.28
C VAL A 207 9.08 -6.99 -7.12
N ILE A 208 9.36 -6.81 -8.41
CA ILE A 208 9.88 -7.88 -9.27
C ILE A 208 11.23 -8.40 -8.74
N ASN A 209 12.13 -7.50 -8.35
CA ASN A 209 13.39 -7.88 -7.72
C ASN A 209 13.15 -8.70 -6.45
N ALA A 210 12.27 -8.20 -5.56
CA ALA A 210 11.91 -8.88 -4.31
C ALA A 210 11.33 -10.28 -4.56
N VAL A 211 10.35 -10.39 -5.47
CA VAL A 211 9.70 -11.66 -5.80
C VAL A 211 10.67 -12.64 -6.45
N SER A 212 11.65 -12.14 -7.22
CA SER A 212 12.72 -12.97 -7.80
C SER A 212 13.64 -13.60 -6.75
N GLU A 213 13.78 -12.97 -5.58
CA GLU A 213 14.64 -13.44 -4.48
C GLU A 213 13.88 -14.35 -3.49
N LEU A 214 12.53 -14.44 -3.57
CA LEU A 214 11.73 -15.29 -2.68
C LEU A 214 11.97 -16.78 -2.98
N PRO A 215 12.21 -17.61 -1.95
CA PRO A 215 12.38 -19.06 -2.12
C PRO A 215 11.05 -19.80 -2.34
N TYR A 216 9.91 -19.14 -2.21
CA TYR A 216 8.54 -19.65 -2.32
C TYR A 216 7.65 -18.70 -3.13
N LYS A 217 6.41 -19.09 -3.36
CA LYS A 217 5.45 -18.28 -4.11
C LYS A 217 5.07 -17.01 -3.37
N LEU A 218 4.71 -15.96 -4.13
CA LEU A 218 4.27 -14.70 -3.54
C LEU A 218 3.04 -14.89 -2.65
N SER A 219 2.08 -15.73 -3.08
CA SER A 219 0.91 -16.07 -2.28
C SER A 219 1.26 -16.67 -0.92
N ASP A 220 2.29 -17.53 -0.88
CA ASP A 220 2.72 -18.17 0.36
C ASP A 220 3.40 -17.16 1.29
N PHE A 221 4.20 -16.22 0.71
CA PHE A 221 4.76 -15.11 1.48
C PHE A 221 3.65 -14.24 2.12
N ILE A 222 2.63 -13.87 1.35
CA ILE A 222 1.50 -13.07 1.86
C ILE A 222 0.75 -13.81 2.96
N GLU A 223 0.62 -15.13 2.87
CA GLU A 223 -0.05 -15.95 3.91
C GLU A 223 0.72 -16.02 5.24
N LEU A 224 2.04 -15.84 5.21
CA LEU A 224 2.89 -15.76 6.40
C LEU A 224 2.82 -14.40 7.11
N LEU A 225 2.32 -13.35 6.45
CA LEU A 225 2.19 -12.04 7.07
C LEU A 225 1.10 -12.04 8.15
N PRO A 226 1.25 -11.22 9.20
CA PRO A 226 0.19 -10.99 10.16
C PRO A 226 -1.11 -10.57 9.49
N LYS A 227 -2.22 -11.13 9.92
CA LYS A 227 -3.53 -10.84 9.34
C LYS A 227 -4.21 -9.74 10.13
N TYR A 228 -4.57 -8.68 9.44
CA TYR A 228 -5.35 -7.56 9.96
C TYR A 228 -6.61 -7.38 9.12
N TYR A 229 -7.69 -6.99 9.80
CA TYR A 229 -8.95 -6.59 9.15
C TYR A 229 -8.96 -5.08 9.06
N HIS A 230 -8.78 -4.55 7.86
CA HIS A 230 -8.71 -3.12 7.58
C HIS A 230 -9.80 -2.70 6.59
N GLN A 231 -10.39 -1.51 6.80
CA GLN A 231 -11.35 -0.90 5.88
C GLN A 231 -11.29 0.62 5.97
N GLU A 232 -11.35 1.27 4.82
CA GLU A 232 -11.74 2.68 4.71
C GLU A 232 -13.25 2.78 4.47
N ILE A 233 -13.90 3.69 5.20
CA ILE A 233 -15.34 3.95 5.11
C ILE A 233 -15.53 5.44 4.84
N ASN A 234 -16.19 5.76 3.74
CA ASN A 234 -16.51 7.11 3.35
C ASN A 234 -17.93 7.46 3.80
N ILE A 235 -18.09 8.54 4.58
CA ILE A 235 -19.35 9.02 5.12
C ILE A 235 -19.57 10.42 4.58
N ARG A 236 -20.65 10.62 3.82
CA ARG A 236 -21.04 11.95 3.35
C ARG A 236 -21.53 12.78 4.54
N TYR A 237 -21.14 14.03 4.60
CA TYR A 237 -21.64 14.99 5.58
C TYR A 237 -22.05 16.30 4.90
N GLN A 238 -22.97 17.03 5.52
CA GLN A 238 -23.35 18.36 5.06
C GLN A 238 -22.50 19.41 5.79
N GLU A 239 -21.90 20.32 5.05
CA GLU A 239 -20.95 21.31 5.60
C GLU A 239 -21.58 22.28 6.60
N SER A 240 -22.91 22.40 6.59
CA SER A 240 -23.67 23.42 7.36
C SER A 240 -23.85 23.13 8.85
N GLY A 241 -23.41 21.99 9.39
CA GLY A 241 -23.87 21.59 10.73
C GLY A 241 -22.80 21.30 11.78
N ILE A 242 -21.55 20.98 11.44
CA ILE A 242 -20.61 20.49 12.44
C ILE A 242 -19.28 21.23 12.35
N ARG A 243 -18.90 21.91 13.44
CA ARG A 243 -17.51 22.35 13.61
C ARG A 243 -16.65 21.09 13.71
N ASN A 244 -15.84 20.87 12.68
CA ASN A 244 -15.02 19.67 12.46
C ASN A 244 -14.28 19.17 13.72
N GLN A 245 -13.85 20.07 14.58
CA GLN A 245 -13.16 19.75 15.82
C GLN A 245 -14.07 19.19 16.94
N GLU A 246 -15.36 19.51 16.94
CA GLU A 246 -16.27 19.06 18.00
C GLU A 246 -16.61 17.58 17.89
N ILE A 247 -16.71 17.05 16.67
CA ILE A 247 -16.98 15.62 16.47
C ILE A 247 -15.81 14.79 16.97
N PHE A 248 -14.57 15.22 16.68
CA PHE A 248 -13.38 14.52 17.16
C PHE A 248 -13.30 14.51 18.68
N LYS A 249 -13.55 15.67 19.34
CA LYS A 249 -13.58 15.79 20.80
C LYS A 249 -14.66 14.88 21.44
N LYS A 250 -15.85 14.80 20.83
CA LYS A 250 -16.93 13.94 21.33
C LYS A 250 -16.57 12.46 21.23
N ILE A 251 -15.94 12.04 20.12
CA ILE A 251 -15.49 10.66 19.91
C ILE A 251 -14.38 10.33 20.89
N GLU A 252 -13.36 11.17 20.98
CA GLU A 252 -12.23 11.02 21.88
C GLU A 252 -12.69 10.86 23.33
N LYS A 253 -13.52 11.78 23.83
CA LYS A 253 -14.10 11.72 25.18
C LYS A 253 -14.87 10.43 25.42
N LYS A 254 -15.68 10.00 24.45
CA LYS A 254 -16.45 8.74 24.55
C LYS A 254 -15.55 7.52 24.72
N TYR A 255 -14.51 7.40 23.89
CA TYR A 255 -13.61 6.24 23.95
C TYR A 255 -12.70 6.28 25.17
N LEU A 256 -12.29 7.44 25.65
CA LEU A 256 -11.54 7.59 26.90
C LEU A 256 -12.38 7.18 28.12
N LEU A 257 -13.65 7.59 28.21
CA LEU A 257 -14.54 7.25 29.33
C LEU A 257 -14.89 5.77 29.37
N LEU A 258 -14.97 5.09 28.21
CA LEU A 258 -15.35 3.68 28.13
C LEU A 258 -14.14 2.74 28.26
N ASN A 259 -12.92 3.28 28.38
CA ASN A 259 -11.72 2.47 28.33
C ASN A 259 -11.19 2.14 29.73
N THR A 260 -11.33 0.88 30.10
CA THR A 260 -10.66 0.31 31.28
C THR A 260 -9.56 -0.71 30.92
N LYS A 261 -9.54 -1.19 29.66
CA LYS A 261 -8.79 -2.38 29.23
C LYS A 261 -7.53 -2.08 28.41
N TYR A 262 -7.53 -0.97 27.64
CA TYR A 262 -6.48 -0.70 26.66
C TYR A 262 -5.55 0.43 27.09
N LEU A 263 -4.29 0.34 26.64
CA LEU A 263 -3.43 1.52 26.51
C LEU A 263 -3.89 2.28 25.27
N ILE A 264 -4.15 3.58 25.40
CA ILE A 264 -4.61 4.43 24.28
C ILE A 264 -3.49 5.37 23.89
N ARG A 265 -3.21 5.40 22.57
CA ARG A 265 -2.44 6.46 21.94
C ARG A 265 -3.39 7.33 21.14
N ILE A 266 -3.21 8.64 21.21
CA ILE A 266 -4.01 9.62 20.49
C ILE A 266 -3.08 10.49 19.67
N SER A 267 -3.46 10.75 18.42
CA SER A 267 -2.76 11.67 17.53
C SER A 267 -3.77 12.54 16.78
N HIS A 268 -3.45 13.82 16.67
CA HIS A 268 -4.21 14.80 15.90
C HIS A 268 -3.43 15.27 14.66
N LEU A 269 -2.48 14.46 14.16
CA LEU A 269 -1.63 14.81 13.02
C LEU A 269 -2.46 15.10 11.76
N ASP A 270 -3.47 14.24 11.48
CA ASP A 270 -4.42 14.41 10.38
C ASP A 270 -5.79 13.87 10.82
N GLY A 271 -6.62 14.73 11.38
CA GLY A 271 -7.87 14.36 12.03
C GLY A 271 -7.65 13.77 13.42
N LEU A 272 -8.36 12.70 13.76
CA LEU A 272 -8.26 11.97 15.03
C LEU A 272 -7.82 10.53 14.77
N THR A 273 -6.65 10.17 15.22
CA THR A 273 -6.19 8.76 15.31
C THR A 273 -6.25 8.31 16.76
N MET A 274 -6.90 7.17 17.01
CA MET A 274 -6.88 6.50 18.30
C MET A 274 -6.44 5.05 18.11
N GLU A 275 -5.40 4.65 18.85
CA GLU A 275 -4.86 3.31 18.85
C GLU A 275 -5.05 2.67 20.23
N PHE A 276 -5.58 1.46 20.26
CA PHE A 276 -5.93 0.71 21.45
C PHE A 276 -5.11 -0.58 21.50
N GLU A 277 -4.13 -0.64 22.39
CA GLU A 277 -3.30 -1.81 22.62
C GLU A 277 -3.66 -2.48 23.95
N ASN A 278 -3.63 -3.82 23.99
CA ASN A 278 -3.87 -4.54 25.25
C ASN A 278 -2.78 -4.22 26.29
N LYS A 279 -3.20 -4.00 27.55
CA LYS A 279 -2.31 -3.66 28.68
C LYS A 279 -1.44 -4.85 29.18
N ILE A 280 -1.61 -6.05 28.65
CA ILE A 280 -1.06 -7.28 29.21
C ILE A 280 0.35 -7.57 28.73
N GLY A 281 1.32 -7.41 29.66
CA GLY A 281 2.61 -8.10 29.79
C GLY A 281 3.75 -7.76 28.80
N PRO A 282 5.00 -7.90 29.23
CA PRO A 282 6.19 -7.65 28.39
C PRO A 282 6.39 -8.65 27.26
N ALA A 283 5.68 -9.79 27.26
CA ALA A 283 5.69 -10.77 26.16
C ALA A 283 4.76 -10.40 24.99
N SER A 284 3.85 -9.43 25.14
CA SER A 284 2.92 -8.99 24.09
C SER A 284 3.51 -7.93 23.12
N ARG A 285 4.82 -7.76 23.09
CA ARG A 285 5.51 -7.09 21.96
C ARG A 285 5.39 -7.88 20.66
N SER A 286 4.83 -9.09 20.70
CA SER A 286 4.36 -9.82 19.54
C SER A 286 3.15 -9.07 18.95
N LEU A 287 3.31 -8.37 17.84
CA LEU A 287 2.31 -7.89 16.87
C LEU A 287 0.87 -7.77 17.46
N GLY A 288 0.69 -6.79 18.35
CA GLY A 288 -0.34 -6.54 19.34
C GLY A 288 -1.76 -6.93 18.98
N GLU A 289 -2.39 -7.64 19.89
CA GLU A 289 -3.83 -7.66 20.01
C GLU A 289 -4.35 -6.27 20.29
N GLY A 290 -5.17 -5.73 19.40
CA GLY A 290 -5.68 -4.39 19.52
C GLY A 290 -6.47 -3.96 18.31
N TRP A 291 -6.71 -2.69 18.21
CA TRP A 291 -7.33 -2.05 17.08
C TRP A 291 -7.00 -0.55 17.05
N TRP A 292 -7.16 0.07 15.90
CA TRP A 292 -7.03 1.51 15.78
C TRP A 292 -8.03 2.04 14.75
N PHE A 293 -8.29 3.33 14.82
CA PHE A 293 -8.96 4.06 13.75
C PHE A 293 -8.31 5.43 13.54
N ASN A 294 -8.42 5.91 12.31
CA ASN A 294 -8.20 7.31 11.95
C ASN A 294 -9.48 7.87 11.35
N LEU A 295 -9.89 9.02 11.81
CA LEU A 295 -11.05 9.76 11.33
C LEU A 295 -10.60 11.15 10.87
N ARG A 296 -10.76 11.44 9.57
CA ARG A 296 -10.33 12.69 8.98
C ARG A 296 -11.33 13.21 7.94
N PHE A 297 -11.35 14.51 7.72
CA PHE A 297 -12.08 15.09 6.61
C PHE A 297 -11.28 14.94 5.32
N SER A 298 -11.97 14.63 4.21
CA SER A 298 -11.36 14.66 2.89
C SER A 298 -11.02 16.11 2.54
N GLN A 299 -9.88 16.32 1.88
CA GLN A 299 -9.46 17.65 1.43
C GLN A 299 -10.09 18.05 0.08
N THR A 300 -10.65 17.08 -0.65
CA THR A 300 -11.14 17.27 -2.02
C THR A 300 -12.63 16.96 -2.18
N GLU A 301 -13.25 16.33 -1.20
CA GLU A 301 -14.63 15.87 -1.26
C GLU A 301 -15.33 16.13 0.08
N SER A 302 -16.64 16.36 0.07
CA SER A 302 -17.45 16.50 1.30
C SER A 302 -17.65 15.13 1.99
N LEU A 303 -16.54 14.51 2.35
CA LEU A 303 -16.49 13.19 2.97
C LEU A 303 -15.70 13.20 4.28
N LEU A 304 -16.23 12.52 5.27
CA LEU A 304 -15.52 12.09 6.46
C LEU A 304 -15.02 10.66 6.21
N ARG A 305 -13.70 10.47 6.23
CA ARG A 305 -13.04 9.18 5.99
C ARG A 305 -12.67 8.53 7.30
N LEU A 306 -13.18 7.33 7.51
CA LEU A 306 -12.86 6.49 8.65
C LEU A 306 -12.02 5.30 8.17
N ASN A 307 -10.76 5.26 8.57
CA ASN A 307 -9.91 4.08 8.47
C ASN A 307 -9.95 3.32 9.80
N ILE A 308 -10.17 2.03 9.76
CA ILE A 308 -10.21 1.17 10.95
C ILE A 308 -9.49 -0.14 10.67
N GLU A 309 -8.70 -0.60 11.63
CA GLU A 309 -7.98 -1.87 11.57
C GLU A 309 -7.98 -2.59 12.92
N THR A 310 -8.05 -3.92 12.87
CA THR A 310 -8.00 -4.79 14.05
C THR A 310 -7.44 -6.17 13.70
N THR A 311 -6.96 -6.89 14.70
CA THR A 311 -6.54 -8.29 14.60
C THR A 311 -7.71 -9.27 14.65
N GLU A 312 -8.89 -8.86 15.14
CA GLU A 312 -10.06 -9.73 15.37
C GLU A 312 -11.25 -9.35 14.47
N LYS A 313 -11.75 -10.30 13.66
CA LYS A 313 -12.89 -10.07 12.76
C LYS A 313 -14.18 -9.67 13.47
N SER A 314 -14.49 -10.31 14.59
CA SER A 314 -15.69 -10.01 15.38
C SER A 314 -15.67 -8.60 15.96
N LYS A 315 -14.51 -8.20 16.48
CA LYS A 315 -14.26 -6.84 16.98
C LYS A 315 -14.34 -5.81 15.88
N PHE A 316 -13.77 -6.10 14.71
CA PHE A 316 -13.84 -5.24 13.53
C PHE A 316 -15.29 -4.87 13.19
N GLN A 317 -16.17 -5.85 13.01
CA GLN A 317 -17.59 -5.64 12.69
C GLN A 317 -18.31 -4.80 13.74
N LYS A 318 -18.04 -5.08 15.02
CA LYS A 318 -18.65 -4.37 16.18
C LYS A 318 -18.23 -2.90 16.21
N GLU A 319 -16.93 -2.60 16.10
CA GLU A 319 -16.42 -1.23 16.20
C GLU A 319 -16.76 -0.41 14.93
N VAL A 320 -16.73 -1.01 13.75
CA VAL A 320 -17.23 -0.39 12.51
C VAL A 320 -18.70 0.03 12.67
N SER A 321 -19.57 -0.86 13.16
CA SER A 321 -20.99 -0.55 13.36
C SER A 321 -21.21 0.57 14.36
N LYS A 322 -20.47 0.57 15.48
CA LYS A 322 -20.58 1.62 16.50
C LYS A 322 -20.12 2.98 15.96
N LEU A 323 -18.97 3.03 15.30
CA LEU A 323 -18.45 4.28 14.73
C LEU A 323 -19.37 4.82 13.64
N LYS A 324 -19.82 3.98 12.71
CA LYS A 324 -20.80 4.38 11.68
C LYS A 324 -22.05 4.99 12.28
N LYS A 325 -22.69 4.32 13.25
CA LYS A 325 -23.90 4.80 13.92
C LYS A 325 -23.66 6.14 14.61
N PHE A 326 -22.53 6.27 15.31
CA PHE A 326 -22.19 7.53 15.98
C PHE A 326 -21.97 8.67 14.99
N LEU A 327 -21.23 8.42 13.90
CA LEU A 327 -20.94 9.42 12.87
C LEU A 327 -22.18 9.84 12.08
N GLN A 328 -23.09 8.90 11.79
CA GLN A 328 -24.37 9.21 11.14
C GLN A 328 -25.30 10.06 12.03
N LEU A 329 -25.27 9.85 13.34
CA LEU A 329 -26.02 10.69 14.29
C LEU A 329 -25.41 12.09 14.46
N ALA A 330 -24.10 12.19 14.34
CA ALA A 330 -23.37 13.44 14.47
C ALA A 330 -23.33 14.25 13.16
N ALA A 331 -23.61 13.63 12.03
CA ALA A 331 -23.67 14.25 10.70
C ALA A 331 -25.07 14.82 10.36
N ARG A 332 -26.08 14.57 11.20
CA ARG A 332 -27.42 15.18 11.16
C ARG A 332 -27.46 16.42 12.02
#